data_e81eb50d3e0caacabd6cf66f2f94e788
#
_entry.id   e81eb50d3e0caacabd6cf66f2f94e788
#
_cell.length_a   1.000
_cell.length_b   1.000
_cell.length_c   1.000
_cell.angle_alpha   90.00
_cell.angle_beta   90.00
_cell.angle_gamma   90.00
#
_symmetry.space_group_name_H-M   'P 1'
#
loop_
_entity.id
_entity.type
_entity.pdbx_description
1 polymer ?
#
loop_
_entity_poly.entity_id
_entity_poly.type
_entity_poly.pdbx_seq_one_letter_code
_entity_poly.pdbx_strand_id
1 'polypeptide(L)'
;HDQAIMNGSDMQVVTAKLNEEAMRLSDQEDKLITSFVTDNFDNVLGPGVFFLVTMGNQYPMLSPWIEDTMSKATDHFKNDAYVKDYYQKAQENQAIMNGTHESTGGVTPEMEQMAAPQGDPSAATAPAATPTPNDLAKPTIPTKE
;
A
#
# COMPACT_ATOMS: atom_id res chain seq x y z
N HIS A 1 19.87 -35.43 -0.30
CA HIS A 1 19.23 -34.11 -0.53
C HIS A 1 20.24 -33.01 -0.84
N ASP A 2 21.42 -33.04 -0.23
CA ASP A 2 22.41 -31.94 -0.35
C ASP A 2 23.24 -31.99 -1.65
N GLN A 3 23.24 -33.11 -2.38
CA GLN A 3 23.97 -33.22 -3.66
C GLN A 3 23.23 -32.61 -4.86
N ALA A 4 21.91 -32.46 -4.79
CA ALA A 4 21.09 -31.82 -5.85
C ALA A 4 21.30 -30.31 -5.94
N ILE A 5 21.75 -29.69 -4.86
CA ILE A 5 21.96 -28.22 -4.77
C ILE A 5 23.24 -27.80 -5.52
N MET A 6 24.14 -28.74 -5.80
CA MET A 6 25.45 -28.44 -6.42
C MET A 6 25.41 -28.28 -7.94
N ASN A 7 24.33 -28.71 -8.61
CA ASN A 7 24.15 -28.54 -10.04
C ASN A 7 23.12 -27.46 -10.34
N GLY A 8 23.52 -26.35 -10.93
CA GLY A 8 22.65 -25.19 -11.21
C GLY A 8 21.39 -25.51 -12.03
N SER A 9 21.38 -26.62 -12.78
CA SER A 9 20.21 -27.13 -13.51
C SER A 9 19.16 -27.75 -12.57
N ASP A 10 19.59 -28.37 -11.47
CA ASP A 10 18.68 -28.95 -10.48
C ASP A 10 18.01 -27.86 -9.65
N MET A 11 18.70 -26.73 -9.41
CA MET A 11 18.15 -25.60 -8.70
C MET A 11 16.95 -24.98 -9.45
N GLN A 12 17.05 -24.85 -10.77
CA GLN A 12 15.95 -24.34 -11.59
C GLN A 12 14.72 -25.25 -11.56
N VAL A 13 14.94 -26.57 -11.62
CA VAL A 13 13.84 -27.55 -11.54
C VAL A 13 13.19 -27.55 -10.16
N VAL A 14 13.99 -27.44 -9.10
CA VAL A 14 13.47 -27.36 -7.73
C VAL A 14 12.69 -26.06 -7.52
N THR A 15 13.20 -24.94 -8.00
CA THR A 15 12.52 -23.65 -7.92
C THR A 15 11.21 -23.65 -8.70
N ALA A 16 11.21 -24.22 -9.91
CA ALA A 16 9.99 -24.33 -10.71
C ALA A 16 8.92 -25.19 -10.01
N LYS A 17 9.30 -26.32 -9.42
CA LYS A 17 8.38 -27.16 -8.65
C LYS A 17 7.85 -26.48 -7.39
N LEU A 18 8.70 -25.73 -6.68
CA LEU A 18 8.26 -24.95 -5.50
C LEU A 18 7.28 -23.86 -5.89
N ASN A 19 7.53 -23.18 -7.00
CA ASN A 19 6.61 -22.14 -7.50
C ASN A 19 5.27 -22.76 -7.94
N GLU A 20 5.30 -23.89 -8.65
CA GLU A 20 4.10 -24.61 -9.04
C GLU A 20 3.28 -25.05 -7.82
N GLU A 21 3.94 -25.61 -6.81
CA GLU A 21 3.27 -26.04 -5.58
C GLU A 21 2.73 -24.85 -4.79
N ALA A 22 3.47 -23.73 -4.72
CA ALA A 22 3.01 -22.51 -4.09
C ALA A 22 1.78 -21.94 -4.79
N MET A 23 1.75 -21.92 -6.11
CA MET A 23 0.59 -21.49 -6.90
C MET A 23 -0.61 -22.41 -6.65
N ARG A 24 -0.40 -23.72 -6.64
CA ARG A 24 -1.45 -24.69 -6.36
C ARG A 24 -2.05 -24.53 -4.96
N LEU A 25 -1.23 -24.28 -3.96
CA LEU A 25 -1.68 -24.03 -2.58
C LEU A 25 -2.46 -22.71 -2.49
N SER A 26 -1.98 -21.66 -3.14
CA SER A 26 -2.68 -20.36 -3.21
C SER A 26 -4.06 -20.52 -3.87
N ASP A 27 -4.16 -21.23 -4.98
CA ASP A 27 -5.45 -21.50 -5.64
C ASP A 27 -6.41 -22.30 -4.76
N GLN A 28 -5.89 -23.24 -3.96
CA GLN A 28 -6.72 -23.99 -3.02
C GLN A 28 -7.20 -23.15 -1.86
N GLU A 29 -6.34 -22.29 -1.33
CA GLU A 29 -6.67 -21.33 -0.29
C GLU A 29 -7.76 -20.36 -0.78
N ASP A 30 -7.59 -19.76 -1.93
CA ASP A 30 -8.56 -18.84 -2.53
C ASP A 30 -9.93 -19.49 -2.75
N LYS A 31 -9.95 -20.73 -3.22
CA LYS A 31 -11.19 -21.51 -3.41
C LYS A 31 -11.87 -21.78 -2.07
N LEU A 32 -11.10 -22.17 -1.06
CA LEU A 32 -11.63 -22.46 0.28
C LEU A 32 -12.23 -21.22 0.91
N ILE A 33 -11.51 -20.09 0.86
CA ILE A 33 -11.98 -18.80 1.38
C ILE A 33 -13.22 -18.34 0.64
N THR A 34 -13.20 -18.41 -0.69
CA THR A 34 -14.34 -18.02 -1.53
C THR A 34 -15.58 -18.85 -1.22
N SER A 35 -15.43 -20.18 -1.13
CA SER A 35 -16.53 -21.07 -0.76
C SER A 35 -17.08 -20.74 0.61
N PHE A 36 -16.19 -20.56 1.60
CA PHE A 36 -16.61 -20.24 2.96
C PHE A 36 -17.37 -18.91 3.03
N VAL A 37 -16.88 -17.87 2.40
CA VAL A 37 -17.55 -16.56 2.37
C VAL A 37 -18.90 -16.66 1.65
N THR A 38 -18.95 -17.37 0.51
CA THR A 38 -20.17 -17.56 -0.27
C THR A 38 -21.25 -18.31 0.53
N ASP A 39 -20.85 -19.36 1.23
CA ASP A 39 -21.76 -20.18 2.04
C ASP A 39 -22.27 -19.43 3.29
N ASN A 40 -21.59 -18.35 3.68
CA ASN A 40 -21.86 -17.60 4.89
C ASN A 40 -22.25 -16.12 4.64
N PHE A 41 -22.70 -15.76 3.45
CA PHE A 41 -23.10 -14.38 3.13
C PHE A 41 -24.18 -13.83 4.07
N ASP A 42 -25.09 -14.67 4.52
CA ASP A 42 -26.24 -14.26 5.31
C ASP A 42 -26.04 -14.36 6.83
N ASN A 43 -24.79 -14.59 7.26
CA ASN A 43 -24.44 -14.61 8.67
C ASN A 43 -23.13 -13.83 8.94
N VAL A 44 -22.80 -13.64 10.21
CA VAL A 44 -21.64 -12.85 10.64
C VAL A 44 -20.28 -13.44 10.22
N LEU A 45 -20.23 -14.72 9.84
CA LEU A 45 -18.99 -15.39 9.46
C LEU A 45 -18.48 -14.93 8.09
N GLY A 46 -19.36 -14.68 7.13
CA GLY A 46 -19.01 -14.16 5.81
C GLY A 46 -18.29 -12.81 5.89
N PRO A 47 -18.93 -11.76 6.44
CA PRO A 47 -18.28 -10.48 6.69
C PRO A 47 -17.05 -10.57 7.57
N GLY A 48 -17.03 -11.45 8.57
CA GLY A 48 -15.88 -11.68 9.44
C GLY A 48 -14.67 -12.23 8.71
N VAL A 49 -14.84 -13.20 7.82
CA VAL A 49 -13.75 -13.71 6.97
C VAL A 49 -13.33 -12.68 5.94
N PHE A 50 -14.26 -11.96 5.33
CA PHE A 50 -13.94 -10.84 4.44
C PHE A 50 -13.05 -9.80 5.14
N PHE A 51 -13.38 -9.44 6.38
CA PHE A 51 -12.55 -8.59 7.22
C PHE A 51 -11.14 -9.17 7.40
N LEU A 52 -11.00 -10.43 7.79
CA LEU A 52 -9.70 -11.07 8.01
C LEU A 52 -8.83 -11.09 6.75
N VAL A 53 -9.42 -11.37 5.60
CA VAL A 53 -8.70 -11.39 4.32
C VAL A 53 -8.24 -10.00 3.90
N THR A 54 -9.06 -8.99 4.15
CA THR A 54 -8.80 -7.62 3.69
C THR A 54 -8.01 -6.77 4.68
N MET A 55 -7.99 -7.14 5.97
CA MET A 55 -7.26 -6.39 7.01
C MET A 55 -5.75 -6.34 6.78
N GLY A 56 -5.18 -7.30 6.06
CA GLY A 56 -3.76 -7.31 5.71
C GLY A 56 -3.38 -6.32 4.61
N ASN A 57 -4.34 -5.76 3.90
CA ASN A 57 -4.09 -4.78 2.87
C ASN A 57 -3.81 -3.40 3.48
N GLN A 58 -2.75 -2.72 3.03
CA GLN A 58 -2.41 -1.38 3.51
C GLN A 58 -3.54 -0.37 3.27
N TYR A 59 -4.26 -0.52 2.18
CA TYR A 59 -5.43 0.29 1.81
C TYR A 59 -6.43 -0.55 1.03
N PRO A 60 -7.72 -0.16 1.07
CA PRO A 60 -8.75 -0.84 0.31
C PRO A 60 -8.43 -0.85 -1.19
N MET A 61 -8.44 -2.04 -1.79
CA MET A 61 -8.18 -2.23 -3.21
C MET A 61 -9.20 -3.20 -3.79
N LEU A 62 -9.60 -2.98 -5.05
CA LEU A 62 -10.36 -3.97 -5.80
C LEU A 62 -9.42 -5.04 -6.31
N SER A 63 -9.62 -6.26 -5.86
CA SER A 63 -8.99 -7.46 -6.43
C SER A 63 -10.02 -8.28 -7.19
N PRO A 64 -9.61 -9.14 -8.14
CA PRO A 64 -10.54 -10.03 -8.83
C PRO A 64 -11.39 -10.88 -7.88
N TRP A 65 -10.82 -11.28 -6.74
CA TRP A 65 -11.53 -12.02 -5.70
C TRP A 65 -12.64 -11.18 -5.05
N ILE A 66 -12.36 -9.88 -4.75
CA ILE A 66 -13.35 -8.97 -4.16
C ILE A 66 -14.48 -8.69 -5.13
N GLU A 67 -14.16 -8.45 -6.41
CA GLU A 67 -15.17 -8.22 -7.44
C GLU A 67 -16.05 -9.45 -7.65
N ASP A 68 -15.48 -10.64 -7.73
CA ASP A 68 -16.22 -11.90 -7.86
C ASP A 68 -17.11 -12.15 -6.63
N THR A 69 -16.56 -11.96 -5.43
CA THR A 69 -17.29 -12.09 -4.17
C THR A 69 -18.47 -11.13 -4.12
N MET A 70 -18.25 -9.85 -4.43
CA MET A 70 -19.31 -8.84 -4.42
C MET A 70 -20.36 -9.07 -5.51
N SER A 71 -20.00 -9.65 -6.65
CA SER A 71 -20.95 -10.00 -7.72
C SER A 71 -21.94 -11.08 -7.31
N LYS A 72 -21.52 -12.01 -6.46
CA LYS A 72 -22.31 -13.14 -5.95
C LYS A 72 -22.99 -12.85 -4.63
N ALA A 73 -22.53 -11.82 -3.91
CA ALA A 73 -22.94 -11.51 -2.55
C ALA A 73 -24.44 -11.16 -2.45
N THR A 74 -25.04 -11.62 -1.36
CA THR A 74 -26.40 -11.25 -0.97
C THR A 74 -26.46 -9.81 -0.48
N ASP A 75 -27.69 -9.26 -0.46
CA ASP A 75 -27.89 -7.89 0.06
C ASP A 75 -27.48 -7.77 1.53
N HIS A 76 -27.65 -8.83 2.31
CA HIS A 76 -27.21 -8.87 3.70
C HIS A 76 -25.69 -8.63 3.81
N PHE A 77 -24.89 -9.36 3.03
CA PHE A 77 -23.44 -9.22 3.00
C PHE A 77 -23.01 -7.83 2.50
N LYS A 78 -23.60 -7.35 1.41
CA LYS A 78 -23.31 -6.04 0.82
C LYS A 78 -23.64 -4.87 1.74
N ASN A 79 -24.64 -5.03 2.62
CA ASN A 79 -25.05 -4.00 3.58
C ASN A 79 -24.32 -4.09 4.92
N ASP A 80 -23.48 -5.11 5.12
CA ASP A 80 -22.59 -5.12 6.29
C ASP A 80 -21.73 -3.85 6.31
N ALA A 81 -21.63 -3.23 7.48
CA ALA A 81 -20.98 -1.91 7.60
C ALA A 81 -19.52 -1.91 7.13
N TYR A 82 -18.77 -2.97 7.47
CA TYR A 82 -17.38 -3.09 7.06
C TYR A 82 -17.24 -3.39 5.58
N VAL A 83 -17.97 -4.36 5.08
CA VAL A 83 -17.93 -4.79 3.66
C VAL A 83 -18.27 -3.62 2.75
N LYS A 84 -19.34 -2.89 3.07
CA LYS A 84 -19.78 -1.72 2.31
C LYS A 84 -18.74 -0.61 2.28
N ASP A 85 -18.19 -0.25 3.46
CA ASP A 85 -17.18 0.80 3.59
C ASP A 85 -15.89 0.41 2.83
N TYR A 86 -15.42 -0.82 3.01
CA TYR A 86 -14.25 -1.32 2.30
C TYR A 86 -14.42 -1.29 0.78
N TYR A 87 -15.55 -1.81 0.28
CA TYR A 87 -15.82 -1.88 -1.15
C TYR A 87 -15.92 -0.49 -1.79
N GLN A 88 -16.59 0.44 -1.11
CA GLN A 88 -16.69 1.83 -1.58
C GLN A 88 -15.30 2.48 -1.67
N LYS A 89 -14.50 2.39 -0.62
CA LYS A 89 -13.13 2.92 -0.61
C LYS A 89 -12.24 2.25 -1.66
N ALA A 90 -12.39 0.95 -1.87
CA ALA A 90 -11.65 0.24 -2.90
C ALA A 90 -11.99 0.72 -4.31
N GLN A 91 -13.27 1.01 -4.58
CA GLN A 91 -13.72 1.60 -5.85
C GLN A 91 -13.16 3.03 -6.04
N GLU A 92 -13.19 3.86 -5.01
CA GLU A 92 -12.62 5.21 -5.04
C GLU A 92 -11.12 5.17 -5.32
N ASN A 93 -10.38 4.32 -4.63
CA ASN A 93 -8.94 4.15 -4.86
C ASN A 93 -8.64 3.65 -6.27
N GLN A 94 -9.44 2.73 -6.79
CA GLN A 94 -9.29 2.26 -8.17
C GLN A 94 -9.55 3.36 -9.19
N ALA A 95 -10.55 4.20 -8.95
CA ALA A 95 -10.86 5.34 -9.81
C ALA A 95 -9.73 6.38 -9.79
N ILE A 96 -9.13 6.64 -8.63
CA ILE A 96 -7.96 7.52 -8.49
C ILE A 96 -6.76 6.95 -9.27
N MET A 97 -6.47 5.65 -9.12
CA MET A 97 -5.37 4.99 -9.82
C MET A 97 -5.56 5.00 -11.34
N ASN A 98 -6.79 4.92 -11.80
CA ASN A 98 -7.14 5.00 -13.21
C ASN A 98 -7.19 6.44 -13.75
N GLY A 99 -7.00 7.46 -12.90
CA GLY A 99 -7.07 8.87 -13.27
C GLY A 99 -8.47 9.37 -13.62
N THR A 100 -9.52 8.63 -13.23
CA THR A 100 -10.93 8.95 -13.53
C THR A 100 -11.61 9.71 -12.39
N HIS A 101 -10.96 9.81 -11.24
CA HIS A 101 -11.46 10.52 -10.07
C HIS A 101 -10.35 11.37 -9.45
N GLU A 102 -10.60 12.63 -9.20
CA GLU A 102 -9.69 13.45 -8.39
C GLU A 102 -9.75 12.95 -6.95
N SER A 103 -8.59 12.86 -6.30
CA SER A 103 -8.49 12.47 -4.89
C SER A 103 -9.18 13.52 -4.02
N THR A 104 -10.46 13.32 -3.73
CA THR A 104 -11.19 14.13 -2.75
C THR A 104 -10.92 13.69 -1.31
N GLY A 105 -10.08 12.67 -1.13
CA GLY A 105 -9.77 12.10 0.16
C GLY A 105 -8.41 12.52 0.67
N GLY A 106 -8.34 13.61 1.42
CA GLY A 106 -7.31 13.72 2.40
C GLY A 106 -6.36 14.87 2.41
N VAL A 107 -6.52 15.86 1.56
CA VAL A 107 -5.92 17.17 1.85
C VAL A 107 -7.03 18.02 2.44
N THR A 108 -7.15 18.02 3.76
CA THR A 108 -7.98 19.03 4.41
C THR A 108 -7.42 20.41 4.04
N PRO A 109 -8.25 21.44 3.92
CA PRO A 109 -7.79 22.82 3.67
C PRO A 109 -6.68 23.25 4.65
N GLU A 110 -6.63 22.63 5.81
CA GLU A 110 -5.59 22.82 6.82
C GLU A 110 -4.23 22.22 6.43
N MET A 111 -4.21 21.07 5.74
CA MET A 111 -2.97 20.48 5.22
C MET A 111 -2.45 21.23 3.99
N GLU A 112 -3.33 21.77 3.17
CA GLU A 112 -2.96 22.59 2.03
C GLU A 112 -2.34 23.93 2.49
N GLN A 113 -2.83 24.49 3.62
CA GLN A 113 -2.24 25.67 4.25
C GLN A 113 -0.87 25.42 4.88
N MET A 114 -0.59 24.18 5.31
CA MET A 114 0.73 23.78 5.82
C MET A 114 1.73 23.42 4.72
N ALA A 115 1.25 23.02 3.55
CA ALA A 115 2.08 22.69 2.39
C ALA A 115 2.33 23.88 1.45
N ALA A 116 1.60 24.98 1.59
CA ALA A 116 1.92 26.18 0.87
C ALA A 116 3.24 26.73 1.40
N PRO A 117 4.25 26.95 0.53
CA PRO A 117 5.45 27.66 0.96
C PRO A 117 4.99 29.06 1.38
N GLN A 118 5.10 29.37 2.66
CA GLN A 118 4.97 30.75 3.15
C GLN A 118 6.19 31.52 2.64
N GLY A 119 6.15 31.81 1.35
CA GLY A 119 7.06 32.75 0.73
C GLY A 119 6.43 34.13 0.84
N ASP A 120 6.72 34.85 1.89
CA ASP A 120 6.55 36.29 1.90
C ASP A 120 7.55 36.84 0.86
N PRO A 121 7.08 37.45 -0.24
CA PRO A 121 7.96 37.97 -1.28
C PRO A 121 8.75 39.23 -0.85
N SER A 122 8.63 39.66 0.39
CA SER A 122 9.25 40.92 0.90
C SER A 122 10.47 40.71 1.78
N ALA A 123 10.89 39.47 2.09
CA ALA A 123 12.09 39.21 2.88
C ALA A 123 13.20 38.63 2.00
N ALA A 124 13.65 39.38 1.00
CA ALA A 124 14.91 39.10 0.33
C ALA A 124 16.08 39.54 1.24
N THR A 125 16.26 38.86 2.35
CA THR A 125 17.54 38.85 3.04
C THR A 125 18.28 37.63 2.53
N ALA A 126 19.32 37.87 1.77
CA ALA A 126 20.22 36.83 1.29
C ALA A 126 20.62 35.91 2.47
N PRO A 127 20.57 34.60 2.31
CA PRO A 127 21.08 33.72 3.35
C PRO A 127 22.54 34.05 3.57
N ALA A 128 22.92 34.30 4.83
CA ALA A 128 24.30 34.41 5.23
C ALA A 128 25.03 33.16 4.72
N ALA A 129 26.05 33.37 3.90
CA ALA A 129 26.84 32.28 3.36
C ALA A 129 27.34 31.42 4.52
N THR A 130 26.97 30.18 4.52
CA THR A 130 27.56 29.17 5.41
C THR A 130 29.05 29.18 5.16
N PRO A 131 29.90 29.40 6.20
CA PRO A 131 31.33 29.40 6.01
C PRO A 131 31.79 28.06 5.46
N THR A 132 32.53 28.09 4.37
CA THR A 132 33.12 26.87 3.82
C THR A 132 34.22 26.38 4.76
N PRO A 133 34.57 25.08 4.75
CA PRO A 133 35.63 24.53 5.59
C PRO A 133 36.98 25.26 5.45
N ASN A 134 37.19 26.00 4.37
CA ASN A 134 38.38 26.78 4.12
C ASN A 134 38.44 28.10 4.91
N ASP A 135 37.31 28.63 5.37
CA ASP A 135 37.29 29.89 6.15
C ASP A 135 37.73 29.68 7.60
N LEU A 136 37.70 28.41 8.07
CA LEU A 136 38.14 28.03 9.40
C LEU A 136 39.68 27.81 9.49
N ALA A 137 40.40 27.81 8.37
CA ALA A 137 41.81 27.50 8.30
C ALA A 137 42.76 28.74 8.19
N LYS A 138 42.22 29.95 8.28
CA LYS A 138 43.05 31.15 8.32
C LYS A 138 43.56 31.41 9.74
N PRO A 139 44.86 31.27 10.00
CA PRO A 139 45.43 31.66 11.29
C PRO A 139 45.32 33.19 11.41
N THR A 140 44.63 33.66 12.42
CA THR A 140 44.74 35.05 12.87
C THR A 140 46.10 35.26 13.48
N ILE A 141 46.96 35.94 12.76
CA ILE A 141 48.24 36.39 13.29
C ILE A 141 47.94 37.63 14.17
N PRO A 142 48.25 37.62 15.45
CA PRO A 142 48.15 38.82 16.24
C PRO A 142 49.29 39.75 15.87
N THR A 143 48.95 40.92 15.34
CA THR A 143 49.91 42.02 15.17
C THR A 143 50.26 42.55 16.56
N LYS A 144 51.50 42.40 16.96
CA LYS A 144 52.05 43.06 18.12
C LYS A 144 52.54 44.46 17.71
N GLU A 145 52.03 45.46 18.35
CA GLU A 145 52.88 46.64 18.73
C GLU A 145 53.30 46.50 20.18
#